data_0947aa6f15c38c534a8ccdff1d4e3cf1
#
_entry.id   0947aa6f15c38c534a8ccdff1d4e3cf1
#
_cell.length_a   1.000
_cell.length_b   1.000
_cell.length_c   1.000
_cell.angle_alpha   90.00
_cell.angle_beta   90.00
_cell.angle_gamma   90.00
#
_symmetry.space_group_name_H-M   'P 1'
#
loop_
_entity.id
_entity.type
_entity.pdbx_description
1 polymer ?
#
loop_
_entity_poly.entity_id
_entity_poly.type
_entity_poly.pdbx_seq_one_letter_code
_entity_poly.pdbx_strand_id
1 'polypeptide(L)'
;AWKVCTVKIERLKALSLTARLTLFFTLTSVCIVLGLGSLLMYAADQHFIDLDRFTLSDKQLLIKGILTKSRSQDDARKRLSEALNHHHGMYISAKGIDGSTLYSSDRFSPPGQVAPGLSQPDEQVIQRWQSQGREYRALRMQQSPGYDPTNALDVVVAIDTKHHDEFIAQLGRTLAIYTVLAMIASGM
;
A
#
# COMPACT_ATOMS: atom_id res chain seq x y z
N ALA A 1 -3.21 -16.72 -39.21
CA ALA A 1 -2.81 -15.46 -38.55
C ALA A 1 -2.21 -14.42 -39.53
N TRP A 2 -1.47 -14.81 -40.54
CA TRP A 2 -0.84 -13.89 -41.50
C TRP A 2 -1.81 -13.18 -42.46
N LYS A 3 -2.90 -13.83 -42.90
CA LYS A 3 -3.88 -13.21 -43.82
C LYS A 3 -4.68 -12.04 -43.22
N VAL A 4 -4.85 -11.97 -41.91
CA VAL A 4 -5.59 -10.89 -41.26
C VAL A 4 -4.77 -9.60 -41.17
N CYS A 5 -3.44 -9.73 -41.09
CA CYS A 5 -2.55 -8.57 -41.01
C CYS A 5 -2.40 -7.84 -42.35
N THR A 6 -2.34 -8.56 -43.47
CA THR A 6 -2.22 -8.00 -44.82
C THR A 6 -3.48 -7.20 -45.26
N VAL A 7 -4.68 -7.69 -44.95
CA VAL A 7 -5.93 -6.99 -45.29
C VAL A 7 -6.08 -5.66 -44.53
N LYS A 8 -5.54 -5.56 -43.31
CA LYS A 8 -5.61 -4.35 -42.50
C LYS A 8 -4.67 -3.25 -43.03
N ILE A 9 -3.51 -3.62 -43.56
CA ILE A 9 -2.53 -2.67 -44.13
C ILE A 9 -3.03 -2.09 -45.46
N GLU A 10 -3.73 -2.86 -46.29
CA GLU A 10 -4.29 -2.35 -47.55
C GLU A 10 -5.41 -1.33 -47.34
N ARG A 11 -6.23 -1.47 -46.30
CA ARG A 11 -7.26 -0.49 -45.96
C ARG A 11 -6.66 0.86 -45.53
N LEU A 12 -5.49 0.85 -44.87
CA LEU A 12 -4.77 2.08 -44.50
C LEU A 12 -4.23 2.81 -45.73
N LYS A 13 -3.91 2.13 -46.83
CA LYS A 13 -3.47 2.74 -48.09
C LYS A 13 -4.62 3.47 -48.82
N ALA A 14 -5.88 3.12 -48.56
CA ALA A 14 -7.05 3.76 -49.14
C ALA A 14 -7.43 5.06 -48.43
N LEU A 15 -6.87 5.40 -47.28
CA LEU A 15 -7.13 6.63 -46.55
C LEU A 15 -6.38 7.80 -47.19
N SER A 16 -7.01 8.99 -47.16
CA SER A 16 -6.34 10.24 -47.59
C SER A 16 -5.08 10.50 -46.76
N LEU A 17 -4.13 11.26 -47.34
CA LEU A 17 -2.90 11.62 -46.63
C LEU A 17 -3.18 12.28 -45.27
N THR A 18 -4.15 13.19 -45.26
CA THR A 18 -4.61 13.89 -44.05
C THR A 18 -5.10 12.89 -42.99
N ALA A 19 -5.94 11.93 -43.36
CA ALA A 19 -6.45 10.92 -42.44
C ALA A 19 -5.35 10.02 -41.82
N ARG A 20 -4.35 9.66 -42.60
CA ARG A 20 -3.18 8.90 -42.10
C ARG A 20 -2.36 9.74 -41.12
N LEU A 21 -2.13 11.00 -41.42
CA LEU A 21 -1.37 11.91 -40.55
C LEU A 21 -2.10 12.12 -39.21
N THR A 22 -3.41 12.42 -39.29
CA THR A 22 -4.25 12.57 -38.08
C THR A 22 -4.24 11.28 -37.23
N LEU A 23 -4.43 10.13 -37.85
CA LEU A 23 -4.41 8.85 -37.16
C LEU A 23 -3.06 8.61 -36.46
N PHE A 24 -1.94 8.91 -37.15
CA PHE A 24 -0.60 8.75 -36.58
C PHE A 24 -0.39 9.68 -35.39
N PHE A 25 -0.74 10.95 -35.49
CA PHE A 25 -0.59 11.90 -34.39
C PHE A 25 -1.49 11.55 -33.20
N THR A 26 -2.75 11.16 -33.46
CA THR A 26 -3.66 10.73 -32.39
C THR A 26 -3.14 9.50 -31.68
N LEU A 27 -2.69 8.49 -32.43
CA LEU A 27 -2.15 7.26 -31.83
C LEU A 27 -0.91 7.55 -30.99
N THR A 28 0.01 8.37 -31.53
CA THR A 28 1.22 8.77 -30.81
C THR A 28 0.89 9.53 -29.52
N SER A 29 -0.04 10.49 -29.59
CA SER A 29 -0.50 11.24 -28.40
C SER A 29 -1.10 10.33 -27.35
N VAL A 30 -1.96 9.40 -27.75
CA VAL A 30 -2.55 8.40 -26.83
C VAL A 30 -1.48 7.55 -26.17
N CYS A 31 -0.51 7.03 -26.95
CA CYS A 31 0.60 6.24 -26.39
C CYS A 31 1.42 7.05 -25.38
N ILE A 32 1.71 8.33 -25.66
CA ILE A 32 2.44 9.20 -24.73
C ILE A 32 1.64 9.41 -23.44
N VAL A 33 0.36 9.76 -23.55
CA VAL A 33 -0.50 10.01 -22.36
C VAL A 33 -0.65 8.75 -21.51
N LEU A 34 -0.90 7.61 -22.14
CA LEU A 34 -1.01 6.34 -21.40
C LEU A 34 0.32 5.92 -20.77
N GLY A 35 1.44 6.08 -21.49
CA GLY A 35 2.77 5.78 -20.97
C GLY A 35 3.13 6.66 -19.77
N LEU A 36 2.96 7.97 -19.90
CA LEU A 36 3.21 8.93 -18.82
C LEU A 36 2.26 8.71 -17.63
N GLY A 37 0.97 8.47 -17.90
CA GLY A 37 -0.02 8.18 -16.87
C GLY A 37 0.31 6.92 -16.09
N SER A 38 0.71 5.84 -16.76
CA SER A 38 1.14 4.59 -16.13
C SER A 38 2.38 4.79 -15.27
N LEU A 39 3.35 5.56 -15.76
CA LEU A 39 4.56 5.89 -15.02
C LEU A 39 4.23 6.70 -13.75
N LEU A 40 3.34 7.68 -13.87
CA LEU A 40 2.91 8.48 -12.72
C LEU A 40 2.18 7.63 -11.66
N MET A 41 1.28 6.75 -12.08
CA MET A 41 0.59 5.83 -11.17
C MET A 41 1.58 4.91 -10.45
N TYR A 42 2.55 4.35 -11.17
CA TYR A 42 3.60 3.53 -10.59
C TYR A 42 4.45 4.32 -9.58
N ALA A 43 4.87 5.53 -9.93
CA ALA A 43 5.66 6.38 -9.04
C ALA A 43 4.88 6.77 -7.78
N ALA A 44 3.58 7.06 -7.89
CA ALA A 44 2.71 7.35 -6.76
C ALA A 44 2.57 6.14 -5.83
N ASP A 45 2.36 4.93 -6.36
CA ASP A 45 2.28 3.72 -5.53
C ASP A 45 3.59 3.45 -4.79
N GLN A 46 4.75 3.58 -5.45
CA GLN A 46 6.05 3.44 -4.79
C GLN A 46 6.24 4.49 -3.69
N HIS A 47 5.84 5.73 -3.94
CA HIS A 47 5.92 6.79 -2.93
C HIS A 47 5.05 6.48 -1.69
N PHE A 48 3.85 5.95 -1.87
CA PHE A 48 3.00 5.53 -0.76
C PHE A 48 3.60 4.36 0.03
N ILE A 49 4.25 3.40 -0.65
CA ILE A 49 4.93 2.29 0.02
C ILE A 49 6.06 2.82 0.92
N ASP A 50 6.86 3.76 0.42
CA ASP A 50 7.96 4.35 1.18
C ASP A 50 7.46 5.19 2.36
N LEU A 51 6.39 5.95 2.17
CA LEU A 51 5.75 6.74 3.23
C LEU A 51 5.17 5.85 4.33
N ASP A 52 4.47 4.77 3.95
CA ASP A 52 3.93 3.79 4.89
C ASP A 52 5.05 3.11 5.69
N ARG A 53 6.14 2.74 5.00
CA ARG A 53 7.33 2.15 5.67
C ARG A 53 7.91 3.09 6.72
N PHE A 54 8.10 4.36 6.37
CA PHE A 54 8.61 5.37 7.29
C PHE A 54 7.68 5.53 8.50
N THR A 55 6.38 5.69 8.26
CA THR A 55 5.38 5.84 9.31
C THR A 55 5.30 4.62 10.22
N LEU A 56 5.28 3.42 9.65
CA LEU A 56 5.27 2.17 10.42
C LEU A 56 6.52 2.01 11.27
N SER A 57 7.70 2.32 10.73
CA SER A 57 8.98 2.25 11.46
C SER A 57 9.03 3.24 12.63
N ASP A 58 8.57 4.47 12.43
CA ASP A 58 8.49 5.48 13.50
C ASP A 58 7.60 4.99 14.64
N LYS A 59 6.45 4.41 14.31
CA LYS A 59 5.53 3.87 15.32
C LYS A 59 6.07 2.62 16.01
N GLN A 60 6.80 1.77 15.31
CA GLN A 60 7.50 0.66 15.96
C GLN A 60 8.50 1.14 16.99
N LEU A 61 9.29 2.17 16.68
CA LEU A 61 10.25 2.76 17.62
C LEU A 61 9.54 3.36 18.85
N LEU A 62 8.42 4.05 18.65
CA LEU A 62 7.61 4.56 19.73
C LEU A 62 7.11 3.43 20.65
N ILE A 63 6.51 2.38 20.08
CA ILE A 63 5.99 1.24 20.83
C ILE A 63 7.12 0.51 21.58
N LYS A 64 8.25 0.29 20.92
CA LYS A 64 9.46 -0.28 21.53
C LYS A 64 9.89 0.54 22.74
N GLY A 65 9.93 1.87 22.62
CA GLY A 65 10.28 2.77 23.71
C GLY A 65 9.28 2.69 24.88
N ILE A 66 7.99 2.60 24.61
CA ILE A 66 6.94 2.44 25.63
C ILE A 66 7.12 1.11 26.35
N LEU A 67 7.21 0.00 25.61
CA LEU A 67 7.32 -1.35 26.19
C LEU A 67 8.59 -1.50 27.05
N THR A 68 9.73 -1.00 26.56
CA THR A 68 11.00 -1.05 27.29
C THR A 68 10.99 -0.25 28.60
N LYS A 69 10.28 0.89 28.62
CA LYS A 69 10.23 1.78 29.80
C LYS A 69 9.07 1.46 30.75
N SER A 70 8.19 0.57 30.39
CA SER A 70 7.03 0.20 31.23
C SER A 70 7.47 -0.62 32.44
N ARG A 71 6.83 -0.32 33.59
CA ARG A 71 7.16 -0.95 34.89
C ARG A 71 6.21 -2.10 35.24
N SER A 72 5.07 -2.21 34.54
CA SER A 72 4.09 -3.26 34.71
C SER A 72 3.28 -3.43 33.43
N GLN A 73 2.52 -4.51 33.34
CA GLN A 73 1.61 -4.78 32.23
C GLN A 73 0.53 -3.70 32.09
N ASP A 74 -0.02 -3.22 33.21
CA ASP A 74 -1.04 -2.18 33.19
C ASP A 74 -0.47 -0.81 32.80
N ASP A 75 0.77 -0.49 33.21
CA ASP A 75 1.48 0.72 32.78
C ASP A 75 1.72 0.68 31.27
N ALA A 76 2.16 -0.45 30.73
CA ALA A 76 2.35 -0.66 29.29
C ALA A 76 1.04 -0.46 28.51
N ARG A 77 -0.04 -1.11 28.98
CA ARG A 77 -1.37 -1.00 28.33
C ARG A 77 -1.87 0.44 28.34
N LYS A 78 -1.77 1.14 29.46
CA LYS A 78 -2.21 2.52 29.59
C LYS A 78 -1.43 3.44 28.65
N ARG A 79 -0.10 3.36 28.65
CA ARG A 79 0.77 4.19 27.78
C ARG A 79 0.54 3.91 26.30
N LEU A 80 0.36 2.64 25.91
CA LEU A 80 0.01 2.29 24.54
C LEU A 80 -1.33 2.87 24.14
N SER A 81 -2.35 2.76 24.99
CA SER A 81 -3.67 3.34 24.75
C SER A 81 -3.59 4.87 24.60
N GLU A 82 -2.90 5.57 25.49
CA GLU A 82 -2.72 7.02 25.40
C GLU A 82 -2.00 7.48 24.15
N ALA A 83 -0.90 6.78 23.77
CA ALA A 83 -0.10 7.13 22.61
C ALA A 83 -0.82 6.88 21.27
N LEU A 84 -1.80 5.98 21.25
CA LEU A 84 -2.41 5.47 20.03
C LEU A 84 -3.86 5.94 19.80
N ASN A 85 -4.51 6.50 20.85
CA ASN A 85 -5.92 6.95 20.79
C ASN A 85 -6.21 8.02 19.72
N HIS A 86 -5.19 8.69 19.19
CA HIS A 86 -5.36 9.79 18.24
C HIS A 86 -4.95 9.46 16.80
N HIS A 87 -4.60 8.19 16.51
CA HIS A 87 -4.14 7.78 15.19
C HIS A 87 -5.24 7.02 14.42
N HIS A 88 -6.06 7.76 13.67
CA HIS A 88 -7.05 7.16 12.76
C HIS A 88 -6.36 6.39 11.63
N GLY A 89 -6.87 5.19 11.30
CA GLY A 89 -6.34 4.35 10.22
C GLY A 89 -5.10 3.53 10.58
N MET A 90 -4.62 3.62 11.82
CA MET A 90 -3.54 2.80 12.34
C MET A 90 -4.08 1.75 13.30
N TYR A 91 -3.55 0.54 13.21
CA TYR A 91 -3.96 -0.61 14.01
C TYR A 91 -2.74 -1.26 14.62
N ILE A 92 -2.87 -1.67 15.89
CA ILE A 92 -1.79 -2.29 16.62
C ILE A 92 -2.33 -3.51 17.35
N SER A 93 -1.51 -4.56 17.36
CA SER A 93 -1.72 -5.77 18.15
C SER A 93 -0.41 -6.11 18.85
N ALA A 94 -0.43 -6.21 20.16
CA ALA A 94 0.67 -6.69 20.99
C ALA A 94 0.20 -7.92 21.78
N LYS A 95 0.73 -9.10 21.45
CA LYS A 95 0.36 -10.37 22.03
C LYS A 95 1.57 -11.08 22.60
N GLY A 96 1.42 -11.73 23.75
CA GLY A 96 2.40 -12.67 24.27
C GLY A 96 2.53 -13.92 23.38
N ILE A 97 3.67 -14.59 23.47
CA ILE A 97 3.88 -15.89 22.78
C ILE A 97 2.88 -16.93 23.26
N ASP A 98 2.39 -16.81 24.50
CA ASP A 98 1.35 -17.64 25.12
C ASP A 98 -0.07 -17.34 24.60
N GLY A 99 -0.21 -16.37 23.67
CA GLY A 99 -1.50 -15.93 23.12
C GLY A 99 -2.23 -14.89 23.99
N SER A 100 -1.67 -14.49 25.15
CA SER A 100 -2.24 -13.41 25.96
C SER A 100 -2.19 -12.09 25.20
N THR A 101 -3.26 -11.29 25.24
CA THR A 101 -3.31 -10.00 24.56
C THR A 101 -2.99 -8.89 25.56
N LEU A 102 -1.86 -8.22 25.36
CA LEU A 102 -1.51 -7.02 26.09
C LEU A 102 -2.35 -5.82 25.60
N TYR A 103 -2.35 -5.59 24.29
CA TYR A 103 -3.07 -4.50 23.66
C TYR A 103 -3.53 -4.91 22.26
N SER A 104 -4.72 -4.48 21.85
CA SER A 104 -5.21 -4.62 20.47
C SER A 104 -6.12 -3.45 20.16
N SER A 105 -5.91 -2.84 18.99
CA SER A 105 -6.87 -1.87 18.43
C SER A 105 -8.19 -2.56 18.12
N ASP A 106 -9.30 -1.83 18.25
CA ASP A 106 -10.64 -2.37 18.01
C ASP A 106 -10.76 -3.01 16.62
N ARG A 107 -11.31 -4.24 16.61
CA ARG A 107 -11.57 -5.03 15.38
C ARG A 107 -10.33 -5.38 14.56
N PHE A 108 -9.12 -5.21 15.10
CA PHE A 108 -7.91 -5.58 14.40
C PHE A 108 -7.47 -7.01 14.78
N SER A 109 -7.45 -7.89 13.78
CA SER A 109 -6.94 -9.25 13.93
C SER A 109 -5.90 -9.50 12.84
N PRO A 110 -4.60 -9.39 13.17
CA PRO A 110 -3.56 -9.73 12.22
C PRO A 110 -3.60 -11.22 11.86
N PRO A 111 -3.17 -11.60 10.65
CA PRO A 111 -3.02 -12.99 10.29
C PRO A 111 -2.07 -13.69 11.26
N GLY A 112 -2.32 -14.96 11.51
CA GLY A 112 -1.73 -15.78 12.57
C GLY A 112 -0.24 -15.57 12.83
N GLN A 113 0.20 -15.96 14.01
CA GLN A 113 1.59 -15.84 14.44
C GLN A 113 2.54 -16.45 13.41
N VAL A 114 3.51 -15.68 12.96
CA VAL A 114 4.64 -16.24 12.23
C VAL A 114 5.42 -17.12 13.19
N ALA A 115 5.74 -18.35 12.77
CA ALA A 115 6.51 -19.27 13.56
C ALA A 115 7.75 -18.58 14.15
N PRO A 116 8.04 -18.78 15.45
CA PRO A 116 9.23 -18.19 16.06
C PRO A 116 10.46 -18.72 15.33
N GLY A 117 11.25 -17.83 14.75
CA GLY A 117 12.48 -18.17 14.02
C GLY A 117 12.62 -17.63 12.59
N LEU A 118 11.57 -17.06 12.01
CA LEU A 118 11.63 -16.52 10.62
C LEU A 118 11.79 -15.01 10.53
N SER A 119 11.76 -14.29 11.63
CA SER A 119 12.02 -12.86 11.64
C SER A 119 13.46 -12.61 12.08
N GLN A 120 14.36 -12.41 11.12
CA GLN A 120 15.63 -11.75 11.46
C GLN A 120 15.29 -10.32 11.94
N PRO A 121 15.92 -9.86 13.06
CA PRO A 121 15.55 -8.59 13.71
C PRO A 121 15.77 -7.35 12.83
N ASP A 122 16.50 -7.47 11.72
CA ASP A 122 16.92 -6.35 10.87
C ASP A 122 16.13 -6.19 9.56
N GLU A 123 15.29 -7.14 9.18
CA GLU A 123 14.54 -7.03 7.93
C GLU A 123 13.13 -6.53 8.21
N GLN A 124 12.94 -5.23 8.13
CA GLN A 124 11.64 -4.55 8.18
C GLN A 124 10.85 -4.84 6.89
N VAL A 125 10.44 -6.09 6.73
CA VAL A 125 9.64 -6.52 5.58
C VAL A 125 8.20 -6.08 5.81
N ILE A 126 7.69 -5.23 4.92
CA ILE A 126 6.28 -4.86 4.92
C ILE A 126 5.45 -6.08 4.52
N GLN A 127 4.61 -6.53 5.45
CA GLN A 127 3.61 -7.55 5.20
C GLN A 127 2.33 -6.90 4.66
N ARG A 128 1.74 -7.50 3.63
CA ARG A 128 0.46 -7.08 3.08
C ARG A 128 -0.55 -8.22 3.28
N TRP A 129 -1.75 -7.89 3.72
CA TRP A 129 -2.87 -8.83 3.76
C TRP A 129 -4.19 -8.11 3.62
N GLN A 130 -5.21 -8.89 3.26
CA GLN A 130 -6.56 -8.42 3.17
C GLN A 130 -7.40 -9.03 4.30
N SER A 131 -8.13 -8.19 5.02
CA SER A 131 -9.07 -8.62 6.06
C SER A 131 -10.34 -7.77 6.01
N GLN A 132 -11.50 -8.43 6.04
CA GLN A 132 -12.82 -7.77 6.03
C GLN A 132 -12.99 -6.76 4.87
N GLY A 133 -12.44 -7.07 3.68
CA GLY A 133 -12.51 -6.21 2.50
C GLY A 133 -11.61 -4.97 2.55
N ARG A 134 -10.67 -4.91 3.49
CA ARG A 134 -9.64 -3.86 3.59
C ARG A 134 -8.27 -4.45 3.37
N GLU A 135 -7.42 -3.72 2.70
CA GLU A 135 -6.01 -4.05 2.56
C GLU A 135 -5.20 -3.34 3.64
N TYR A 136 -4.26 -4.08 4.24
CA TYR A 136 -3.38 -3.60 5.30
C TYR A 136 -1.93 -3.77 4.90
N ARG A 137 -1.12 -2.77 5.21
CA ARG A 137 0.34 -2.86 5.22
C ARG A 137 0.82 -2.80 6.65
N ALA A 138 1.70 -3.72 7.05
CA ALA A 138 2.19 -3.77 8.42
C ALA A 138 3.65 -4.13 8.53
N LEU A 139 4.22 -3.72 9.65
CA LEU A 139 5.48 -4.22 10.17
C LEU A 139 5.22 -5.05 11.43
N ARG A 140 5.98 -6.13 11.57
CA ARG A 140 5.95 -7.02 12.73
C ARG A 140 7.30 -7.00 13.44
N MET A 141 7.28 -6.97 14.75
CA MET A 141 8.48 -7.07 15.57
C MET A 141 8.23 -7.92 16.81
N GLN A 142 9.29 -8.52 17.33
CA GLN A 142 9.30 -9.13 18.66
C GLN A 142 9.98 -8.16 19.63
N GLN A 143 9.33 -7.88 20.75
CA GLN A 143 9.84 -6.97 21.76
C GLN A 143 9.57 -7.49 23.17
N SER A 144 10.61 -7.65 23.97
CA SER A 144 10.45 -7.95 25.39
C SER A 144 10.15 -6.66 26.16
N PRO A 145 9.11 -6.64 27.01
CA PRO A 145 8.81 -5.50 27.86
C PRO A 145 9.84 -5.37 29.00
N GLY A 146 10.03 -4.14 29.49
CA GLY A 146 11.01 -3.88 30.56
C GLY A 146 10.65 -4.54 31.90
N TYR A 147 9.35 -4.78 32.15
CA TYR A 147 8.86 -5.43 33.36
C TYR A 147 8.95 -6.96 33.32
N ASP A 148 9.09 -7.56 32.14
CA ASP A 148 9.25 -9.01 31.94
C ASP A 148 10.13 -9.29 30.72
N PRO A 149 11.46 -9.27 30.90
CA PRO A 149 12.39 -9.50 29.78
C PRO A 149 12.36 -10.91 29.21
N THR A 150 11.77 -11.87 29.92
CA THR A 150 11.70 -13.27 29.51
C THR A 150 10.53 -13.57 28.58
N ASN A 151 9.51 -12.73 28.60
CA ASN A 151 8.30 -12.90 27.80
C ASN A 151 8.28 -11.92 26.63
N ALA A 152 8.72 -12.36 25.47
CA ALA A 152 8.67 -11.54 24.26
C ALA A 152 7.23 -11.39 23.76
N LEU A 153 6.89 -10.16 23.38
CA LEU A 153 5.61 -9.81 22.76
C LEU A 153 5.78 -9.80 21.24
N ASP A 154 4.82 -10.38 20.54
CA ASP A 154 4.63 -10.23 19.10
C ASP A 154 3.82 -8.97 18.84
N VAL A 155 4.48 -7.95 18.29
CA VAL A 155 3.89 -6.64 18.03
C VAL A 155 3.71 -6.46 16.53
N VAL A 156 2.48 -6.22 16.10
CA VAL A 156 2.11 -5.91 14.73
C VAL A 156 1.57 -4.49 14.69
N VAL A 157 2.18 -3.66 13.85
CA VAL A 157 1.73 -2.29 13.56
C VAL A 157 1.26 -2.26 12.12
N ALA A 158 0.03 -1.85 11.87
CA ALA A 158 -0.58 -1.87 10.54
C ALA A 158 -1.26 -0.55 10.20
N ILE A 159 -1.31 -0.26 8.90
CA ILE A 159 -2.01 0.88 8.31
C ILE A 159 -3.03 0.35 7.30
N ASP A 160 -4.24 0.91 7.31
CA ASP A 160 -5.27 0.70 6.28
C ASP A 160 -4.89 1.48 5.01
N THR A 161 -4.73 0.79 3.88
CA THR A 161 -4.32 1.39 2.60
C THR A 161 -5.49 1.92 1.78
N LYS A 162 -6.72 1.81 2.27
CA LYS A 162 -7.92 2.16 1.52
C LYS A 162 -7.87 3.55 0.86
N HIS A 163 -7.36 4.54 1.59
CA HIS A 163 -7.26 5.91 1.06
C HIS A 163 -6.27 6.01 -0.11
N HIS A 164 -5.17 5.25 -0.06
CA HIS A 164 -4.18 5.20 -1.15
C HIS A 164 -4.77 4.53 -2.39
N ASP A 165 -5.48 3.42 -2.21
CA ASP A 165 -6.13 2.68 -3.29
C ASP A 165 -7.23 3.52 -3.96
N GLU A 166 -8.04 4.23 -3.17
CA GLU A 166 -9.06 5.16 -3.66
C GLU A 166 -8.42 6.31 -4.46
N PHE A 167 -7.31 6.87 -3.99
CA PHE A 167 -6.58 7.92 -4.71
C PHE A 167 -6.04 7.43 -6.05
N ILE A 168 -5.37 6.28 -6.09
CA ILE A 168 -4.83 5.68 -7.31
C ILE A 168 -5.97 5.37 -8.30
N ALA A 169 -7.08 4.80 -7.83
CA ALA A 169 -8.24 4.53 -8.66
C ALA A 169 -8.86 5.82 -9.23
N GLN A 170 -8.96 6.88 -8.44
CA GLN A 170 -9.46 8.18 -8.89
C GLN A 170 -8.52 8.82 -9.93
N LEU A 171 -7.20 8.77 -9.69
CA LEU A 171 -6.20 9.26 -10.64
C LEU A 171 -6.31 8.53 -11.99
N GLY A 172 -6.40 7.20 -11.96
CA GLY A 172 -6.57 6.38 -13.17
C GLY A 172 -7.85 6.71 -13.94
N ARG A 173 -8.96 6.89 -13.23
CA ARG A 173 -10.24 7.30 -13.85
C ARG A 173 -10.14 8.68 -14.49
N THR A 174 -9.53 9.63 -13.82
CA THR A 174 -9.32 11.00 -14.31
C THR A 174 -8.46 11.00 -15.57
N LEU A 175 -7.35 10.28 -15.58
CA LEU A 175 -6.48 10.12 -16.76
C LEU A 175 -7.22 9.48 -17.93
N ALA A 176 -8.04 8.46 -17.69
CA ALA A 176 -8.85 7.81 -18.72
C ALA A 176 -9.84 8.80 -19.36
N ILE A 177 -10.54 9.61 -18.55
CA ILE A 177 -11.48 10.62 -19.03
C ILE A 177 -10.76 11.65 -19.91
N TYR A 178 -9.64 12.21 -19.44
CA TYR A 178 -8.88 13.19 -20.22
C TYR A 178 -8.32 12.60 -21.51
N THR A 179 -7.89 11.34 -21.49
CA THR A 179 -7.41 10.66 -22.70
C THR A 179 -8.54 10.54 -23.74
N VAL A 180 -9.76 10.15 -23.32
CA VAL A 180 -10.92 10.06 -24.21
C VAL A 180 -11.29 11.43 -24.78
N LEU A 181 -11.33 12.46 -23.94
CA LEU A 181 -11.63 13.82 -24.38
C LEU A 181 -10.58 14.32 -25.39
N ALA A 182 -9.30 14.07 -25.15
CA ALA A 182 -8.23 14.43 -26.07
C ALA A 182 -8.36 13.71 -27.42
N MET A 183 -8.75 12.43 -27.43
CA MET A 183 -9.01 11.67 -28.65
C MET A 183 -10.17 12.27 -29.45
N ILE A 184 -11.27 12.63 -28.78
CA ILE A 184 -12.44 13.26 -29.43
C ILE A 184 -12.02 14.61 -30.04
N ALA A 185 -11.32 15.45 -29.28
CA ALA A 185 -10.87 16.74 -29.74
C ALA A 185 -9.88 16.67 -30.94
N SER A 186 -9.04 15.64 -30.97
CA SER A 186 -8.07 15.41 -32.07
C SER A 186 -8.70 14.80 -33.31
N GLY A 187 -9.85 14.15 -33.18
CA GLY A 187 -10.56 13.50 -34.28
C GLY A 187 -11.57 14.38 -35.00
N MET A 188 -11.87 15.57 -34.46
CA MET A 188 -12.66 16.60 -35.10
C MET A 188 -11.75 17.55 -35.90
#